data_16152f7725de457b0d50e6e0020f92c1
#
_entry.id   16152f7725de457b0d50e6e0020f92c1
#
_cell.length_a   1.000
_cell.length_b   1.000
_cell.length_c   1.000
_cell.angle_alpha   90.00
_cell.angle_beta   90.00
_cell.angle_gamma   90.00
#
_symmetry.space_group_name_H-M   'P 1'
#
loop_
_entity.id
_entity.type
_entity.pdbx_description
1 polymer ?
#
loop_
_entity_poly.entity_id
_entity_poly.type
_entity_poly.pdbx_seq_one_letter_code
_entity_poly.pdbx_strand_id
1 'polypeptide(L)'
;MAPSWMSFERERIKSNMIIGFRAFIDFERPSQELIEAYRSLPSANIGDCCYKMNCMFDGIHSFNDIPLCGPAFTVKVPAGDNLVAQLALDYAKPGDIIVIDGAGFTNRALVGGMMVTYAKEKQLGGFVVNGAIRDVDDIKNSPIPVYGITQTPLGPYRSGPGEMNVPVCCGGQVVMPGDIIVGDHDGIVVIPQKDADELLQAVRKNLDHEQTEMKKMKSGQYTLQDHQKEFLEKFLKNGGVFK
;
A
#
# COMPACT_ATOMS: atom_id res chain seq x y z
N MET A 1 1.08 3.72 36.13
CA MET A 1 1.08 5.21 36.16
C MET A 1 1.60 5.70 34.84
N ALA A 2 0.84 6.52 34.11
CA ALA A 2 1.31 7.13 32.88
C ALA A 2 2.49 8.08 33.18
N PRO A 3 3.54 8.11 32.34
CA PRO A 3 4.69 8.96 32.57
C PRO A 3 4.29 10.46 32.61
N SER A 4 4.99 11.25 33.42
CA SER A 4 4.67 12.68 33.66
C SER A 4 4.69 13.57 32.40
N TRP A 5 5.38 13.14 31.34
CA TRP A 5 5.39 13.86 30.05
C TRP A 5 4.05 13.69 29.27
N MET A 6 3.23 12.66 29.58
CA MET A 6 1.90 12.52 28.98
C MET A 6 0.89 13.59 29.46
N SER A 7 1.13 14.23 30.60
CA SER A 7 0.29 15.35 31.06
C SER A 7 0.55 16.64 30.27
N PHE A 8 1.77 16.83 29.77
CA PHE A 8 2.16 17.96 28.93
C PHE A 8 1.48 17.90 27.55
N GLU A 9 1.19 16.69 27.04
CA GLU A 9 0.49 16.49 25.75
C GLU A 9 -0.99 16.86 25.83
N ARG A 10 -1.68 16.55 26.92
CA ARG A 10 -3.11 16.83 27.05
C ARG A 10 -3.49 18.31 27.04
N GLU A 11 -2.60 19.19 27.49
CA GLU A 11 -2.83 20.64 27.46
C GLU A 11 -2.56 21.26 26.09
N ARG A 12 -1.60 20.71 25.31
CA ARG A 12 -1.31 21.19 23.93
C ARG A 12 -2.40 20.80 22.92
N ILE A 13 -3.16 19.71 23.13
CA ILE A 13 -4.22 19.24 22.23
C ILE A 13 -5.41 20.23 22.15
N LYS A 14 -5.49 21.21 23.04
CA LYS A 14 -6.51 22.27 23.02
C LYS A 14 -6.19 23.49 22.17
N SER A 15 -5.02 23.57 21.58
CA SER A 15 -4.61 24.66 20.69
C SER A 15 -4.72 24.24 19.23
N ASN A 16 -5.24 25.13 18.38
CA ASN A 16 -5.45 25.01 16.95
C ASN A 16 -4.52 24.02 16.25
N MET A 17 -5.08 22.94 15.67
CA MET A 17 -4.33 21.97 14.87
C MET A 17 -3.74 22.70 13.64
N ILE A 18 -2.43 22.94 13.68
CA ILE A 18 -1.70 23.58 12.57
C ILE A 18 -1.37 22.51 11.53
N ILE A 19 -1.66 22.79 10.26
CA ILE A 19 -1.24 21.96 9.12
C ILE A 19 0.28 21.73 9.21
N GLY A 20 0.70 20.49 9.03
CA GLY A 20 2.08 20.06 9.16
C GLY A 20 2.46 19.48 10.53
N PHE A 21 1.55 19.52 11.53
CA PHE A 21 1.76 18.97 12.87
C PHE A 21 0.52 18.25 13.41
N ARG A 22 -0.32 17.70 12.54
CA ARG A 22 -1.54 16.98 12.93
C ARG A 22 -1.25 15.48 13.04
N ALA A 23 -1.72 14.88 14.13
CA ALA A 23 -1.64 13.45 14.36
C ALA A 23 -3.01 12.92 14.82
N PHE A 24 -3.68 12.19 13.94
CA PHE A 24 -4.91 11.49 14.26
C PHE A 24 -4.56 10.05 14.60
N ILE A 25 -4.68 9.66 15.86
CA ILE A 25 -4.28 8.32 16.32
C ILE A 25 -5.42 7.31 16.26
N ASP A 26 -6.65 7.79 16.28
CA ASP A 26 -7.86 6.97 16.20
C ASP A 26 -8.50 7.13 14.82
N PHE A 27 -8.61 6.02 14.10
CA PHE A 27 -9.33 5.91 12.84
C PHE A 27 -9.96 4.52 12.72
N GLU A 28 -11.00 4.41 11.89
CA GLU A 28 -11.67 3.15 11.64
C GLU A 28 -10.79 2.23 10.79
N ARG A 29 -10.64 0.97 11.24
CA ARG A 29 -9.94 -0.08 10.48
C ARG A 29 -10.95 -1.08 9.95
N PRO A 30 -10.69 -1.66 8.77
CA PRO A 30 -11.47 -2.81 8.28
C PRO A 30 -11.42 -3.96 9.30
N SER A 31 -12.43 -4.82 9.26
CA SER A 31 -12.41 -6.03 10.08
C SER A 31 -11.26 -6.96 9.68
N GLN A 32 -10.77 -7.74 10.64
CA GLN A 32 -9.70 -8.70 10.38
C GLN A 32 -10.12 -9.75 9.33
N GLU A 33 -11.39 -10.14 9.34
CA GLU A 33 -11.97 -11.09 8.37
C GLU A 33 -11.89 -10.54 6.95
N LEU A 34 -12.18 -9.24 6.78
CA LEU A 34 -12.12 -8.58 5.47
C LEU A 34 -10.68 -8.47 4.98
N ILE A 35 -9.74 -8.09 5.85
CA ILE A 35 -8.31 -8.03 5.50
C ILE A 35 -7.80 -9.42 5.09
N GLU A 36 -8.14 -10.46 5.86
CA GLU A 36 -7.70 -11.82 5.57
C GLU A 36 -8.31 -12.37 4.27
N ALA A 37 -9.54 -11.94 3.92
CA ALA A 37 -10.16 -12.29 2.66
C ALA A 37 -9.42 -11.74 1.43
N TYR A 38 -8.72 -10.61 1.58
CA TYR A 38 -7.90 -10.02 0.52
C TYR A 38 -6.48 -10.60 0.45
N ARG A 39 -5.95 -11.16 1.52
CA ARG A 39 -4.54 -11.57 1.65
C ARG A 39 -4.05 -12.53 0.57
N SER A 40 -4.92 -13.38 0.06
CA SER A 40 -4.59 -14.37 -0.97
C SER A 40 -4.99 -13.95 -2.39
N LEU A 41 -5.56 -12.77 -2.56
CA LEU A 41 -6.03 -12.29 -3.85
C LEU A 41 -4.90 -11.58 -4.61
N PRO A 42 -4.65 -11.94 -5.88
CA PRO A 42 -3.64 -11.26 -6.69
C PRO A 42 -3.97 -9.79 -6.90
N SER A 43 -2.96 -8.92 -6.78
CA SER A 43 -3.13 -7.47 -6.99
C SER A 43 -3.65 -7.15 -8.39
N ALA A 44 -3.21 -7.89 -9.41
CA ALA A 44 -3.66 -7.73 -10.79
C ALA A 44 -5.18 -7.94 -10.95
N ASN A 45 -5.74 -9.00 -10.33
CA ASN A 45 -7.19 -9.26 -10.38
C ASN A 45 -7.99 -8.20 -9.62
N ILE A 46 -7.47 -7.72 -8.49
CA ILE A 46 -8.09 -6.61 -7.76
C ILE A 46 -8.07 -5.35 -8.63
N GLY A 47 -6.93 -5.03 -9.25
CA GLY A 47 -6.76 -3.90 -10.15
C GLY A 47 -7.71 -3.93 -11.34
N ASP A 48 -7.93 -5.11 -11.94
CA ASP A 48 -8.89 -5.28 -13.03
C ASP A 48 -10.31 -4.97 -12.60
N CYS A 49 -10.72 -5.40 -11.40
CA CYS A 49 -12.04 -5.12 -10.83
C CYS A 49 -12.22 -3.67 -10.40
N CYS A 50 -11.13 -2.94 -10.15
CA CYS A 50 -11.12 -1.48 -9.93
C CYS A 50 -11.02 -0.69 -11.24
N TYR A 51 -11.23 -1.30 -12.39
CA TYR A 51 -11.04 -0.66 -13.71
C TYR A 51 -9.66 -0.02 -13.88
N LYS A 52 -8.64 -0.56 -13.23
CA LYS A 52 -7.23 -0.14 -13.26
C LYS A 52 -6.97 1.26 -12.68
N MET A 53 -7.93 1.82 -11.92
CA MET A 53 -7.82 3.18 -11.40
C MET A 53 -7.11 3.29 -10.05
N ASN A 54 -7.02 2.20 -9.28
CA ASN A 54 -6.52 2.23 -7.90
C ASN A 54 -5.15 1.54 -7.74
N CYS A 55 -4.47 1.24 -8.84
CA CYS A 55 -3.11 0.69 -8.81
C CYS A 55 -2.10 1.81 -8.62
N MET A 56 -1.16 1.62 -7.69
CA MET A 56 0.00 2.51 -7.57
C MET A 56 0.94 2.32 -8.77
N PHE A 57 1.60 3.38 -9.18
CA PHE A 57 2.63 3.38 -10.22
C PHE A 57 3.87 4.17 -9.76
N ASP A 58 4.69 4.63 -10.67
CA ASP A 58 5.91 5.41 -10.43
C ASP A 58 7.05 4.63 -9.78
N GLY A 59 7.14 3.36 -10.10
CA GLY A 59 8.29 2.55 -9.73
C GLY A 59 8.30 2.10 -8.27
N ILE A 60 7.18 2.22 -7.53
CA ILE A 60 7.08 1.60 -6.20
C ILE A 60 7.08 0.08 -6.39
N HIS A 61 8.09 -0.59 -5.87
CA HIS A 61 8.29 -2.04 -5.98
C HIS A 61 8.74 -2.66 -4.67
N SER A 62 8.63 -3.96 -4.56
CA SER A 62 9.09 -4.70 -3.39
C SER A 62 10.62 -4.76 -3.31
N PHE A 63 11.18 -4.62 -2.11
CA PHE A 63 12.60 -4.79 -1.83
C PHE A 63 12.96 -6.16 -1.25
N ASN A 64 11.98 -6.95 -0.86
CA ASN A 64 12.20 -8.28 -0.27
C ASN A 64 11.20 -9.34 -0.72
N ASP A 65 10.47 -9.09 -1.80
CA ASP A 65 9.57 -10.03 -2.45
C ASP A 65 8.50 -10.65 -1.52
N ILE A 66 8.13 -9.93 -0.46
CA ILE A 66 7.12 -10.37 0.50
C ILE A 66 5.81 -9.65 0.19
N PRO A 67 4.71 -10.39 -0.08
CA PRO A 67 3.40 -9.78 -0.25
C PRO A 67 2.95 -9.04 1.01
N LEU A 68 2.20 -7.95 0.84
CA LEU A 68 1.59 -7.22 1.95
C LEU A 68 0.08 -7.15 1.79
N CYS A 69 -0.62 -7.18 2.93
CA CYS A 69 -2.05 -6.96 3.00
C CYS A 69 -2.42 -6.46 4.39
N GLY A 70 -3.01 -5.28 4.48
CA GLY A 70 -3.42 -4.69 5.76
C GLY A 70 -3.98 -3.28 5.63
N PRO A 71 -4.46 -2.70 6.73
CA PRO A 71 -5.00 -1.35 6.75
C PRO A 71 -3.88 -0.30 6.69
N ALA A 72 -4.12 0.77 5.94
CA ALA A 72 -3.21 1.89 5.81
C ALA A 72 -3.14 2.73 7.08
N PHE A 73 -1.96 2.86 7.66
CA PHE A 73 -1.59 3.91 8.60
C PHE A 73 -0.81 4.96 7.81
N THR A 74 -1.44 6.09 7.49
CA THR A 74 -0.86 7.06 6.57
C THR A 74 0.03 8.07 7.27
N VAL A 75 1.15 8.42 6.65
CA VAL A 75 2.13 9.37 7.15
C VAL A 75 2.53 10.32 6.04
N LYS A 76 2.45 11.62 6.30
CA LYS A 76 2.90 12.65 5.38
C LYS A 76 4.11 13.37 5.95
N VAL A 77 5.20 13.41 5.19
CA VAL A 77 6.46 14.03 5.61
C VAL A 77 7.03 14.94 4.52
N PRO A 78 7.79 15.98 4.89
CA PRO A 78 8.57 16.75 3.92
C PRO A 78 9.62 15.87 3.24
N ALA A 79 10.05 16.29 2.06
CA ALA A 79 11.08 15.61 1.30
C ALA A 79 12.35 15.36 2.14
N GLY A 80 12.66 14.09 2.35
CA GLY A 80 13.87 13.65 3.06
C GLY A 80 13.84 13.79 4.59
N ASP A 81 12.70 14.06 5.21
CA ASP A 81 12.53 14.02 6.67
C ASP A 81 11.69 12.82 7.10
N ASN A 82 12.04 12.15 8.20
CA ASN A 82 11.28 10.99 8.68
C ASN A 82 10.90 11.07 10.16
N LEU A 83 10.95 12.25 10.79
CA LEU A 83 10.60 12.37 12.21
C LEU A 83 9.24 11.74 12.51
N VAL A 84 8.21 12.12 11.74
CA VAL A 84 6.84 11.63 11.98
C VAL A 84 6.66 10.19 11.53
N ALA A 85 7.41 9.72 10.53
CA ALA A 85 7.43 8.30 10.17
C ALA A 85 8.04 7.42 11.28
N GLN A 86 9.04 7.92 12.01
CA GLN A 86 9.55 7.25 13.21
C GLN A 86 8.50 7.22 14.32
N LEU A 87 7.83 8.34 14.56
CA LEU A 87 6.79 8.44 15.57
C LEU A 87 5.59 7.52 15.25
N ALA A 88 5.26 7.34 13.98
CA ALA A 88 4.17 6.47 13.53
C ALA A 88 4.34 5.01 14.01
N LEU A 89 5.58 4.53 14.12
CA LEU A 89 5.87 3.18 14.64
C LEU A 89 5.29 2.96 16.04
N ASP A 90 5.23 3.98 16.87
CA ASP A 90 4.71 3.87 18.24
C ASP A 90 3.18 3.77 18.29
N TYR A 91 2.49 4.40 17.33
CA TYR A 91 1.02 4.51 17.29
C TYR A 91 0.35 3.50 16.38
N ALA A 92 1.07 2.95 15.40
CA ALA A 92 0.55 1.90 14.53
C ALA A 92 0.26 0.63 15.35
N LYS A 93 -0.80 -0.09 14.97
CA LYS A 93 -1.24 -1.35 15.59
C LYS A 93 -0.71 -2.55 14.79
N PRO A 94 -0.64 -3.74 15.40
CA PRO A 94 -0.31 -4.96 14.68
C PRO A 94 -1.14 -5.12 13.39
N GLY A 95 -0.47 -5.45 12.29
CA GLY A 95 -1.09 -5.57 10.97
C GLY A 95 -1.21 -4.27 10.16
N ASP A 96 -1.06 -3.08 10.77
CA ASP A 96 -1.07 -1.82 10.03
C ASP A 96 0.10 -1.75 9.03
N ILE A 97 -0.17 -1.21 7.84
CA ILE A 97 0.84 -0.89 6.83
C ILE A 97 1.12 0.60 6.91
N ILE A 98 2.36 0.97 7.20
CA ILE A 98 2.75 2.38 7.23
C ILE A 98 2.97 2.86 5.79
N VAL A 99 2.05 3.70 5.31
CA VAL A 99 2.11 4.31 3.98
C VAL A 99 2.67 5.72 4.11
N ILE A 100 3.89 5.93 3.60
CA ILE A 100 4.63 7.18 3.76
C ILE A 100 4.61 7.98 2.45
N ASP A 101 3.95 9.13 2.47
CA ASP A 101 4.07 10.14 1.42
C ASP A 101 5.31 11.01 1.70
N GLY A 102 6.42 10.68 1.06
CA GLY A 102 7.66 11.43 1.05
C GLY A 102 7.86 12.32 -0.17
N ALA A 103 6.73 12.66 -0.85
CA ALA A 103 6.71 13.48 -2.07
C ALA A 103 7.55 12.92 -3.24
N GLY A 104 7.75 11.60 -3.30
CA GLY A 104 8.58 10.97 -4.32
C GLY A 104 10.09 11.32 -4.23
N PHE A 105 10.54 11.87 -3.11
CA PHE A 105 11.92 12.31 -2.96
C PHE A 105 12.86 11.12 -2.73
N THR A 106 13.85 10.97 -3.62
CA THR A 106 14.72 9.79 -3.68
C THR A 106 16.13 9.99 -3.15
N ASN A 107 16.52 11.24 -2.85
CA ASN A 107 17.89 11.53 -2.44
C ASN A 107 18.16 11.25 -0.95
N ARG A 108 17.14 11.00 -0.13
CA ARG A 108 17.27 10.60 1.27
C ARG A 108 16.31 9.46 1.59
N ALA A 109 16.82 8.47 2.29
CA ALA A 109 16.03 7.32 2.72
C ALA A 109 15.08 7.71 3.86
N LEU A 110 13.82 7.33 3.76
CA LEU A 110 12.81 7.54 4.80
C LEU A 110 12.72 6.36 5.76
N VAL A 111 12.96 5.13 5.25
CA VAL A 111 12.91 3.89 6.01
C VAL A 111 14.25 3.17 5.89
N GLY A 112 14.67 2.50 6.95
CA GLY A 112 15.87 1.67 7.00
C GLY A 112 15.74 0.53 7.99
N GLY A 113 16.79 -0.31 8.11
CA GLY A 113 16.80 -1.56 8.85
C GLY A 113 16.33 -1.44 10.31
N MET A 114 16.69 -0.38 11.02
CA MET A 114 16.22 -0.16 12.40
C MET A 114 14.70 0.00 12.49
N MET A 115 14.08 0.74 11.56
CA MET A 115 12.61 0.90 11.53
C MET A 115 11.91 -0.43 11.20
N VAL A 116 12.48 -1.20 10.28
CA VAL A 116 11.97 -2.51 9.90
C VAL A 116 12.09 -3.51 11.05
N THR A 117 13.20 -3.48 11.78
CA THR A 117 13.37 -4.30 12.99
C THR A 117 12.33 -3.94 14.06
N TYR A 118 12.11 -2.64 14.30
CA TYR A 118 11.08 -2.19 15.24
C TYR A 118 9.66 -2.58 14.79
N ALA A 119 9.37 -2.45 13.50
CA ALA A 119 8.09 -2.87 12.93
C ALA A 119 7.84 -4.38 13.13
N LYS A 120 8.88 -5.22 13.03
CA LYS A 120 8.79 -6.64 13.32
C LYS A 120 8.39 -6.90 14.76
N GLU A 121 9.03 -6.24 15.71
CA GLU A 121 8.69 -6.38 17.16
C GLU A 121 7.25 -5.91 17.46
N LYS A 122 6.77 -4.93 16.72
CA LYS A 122 5.41 -4.41 16.82
C LYS A 122 4.40 -5.21 15.99
N GLN A 123 4.83 -6.22 15.23
CA GLN A 123 3.99 -7.02 14.33
C GLN A 123 3.25 -6.18 13.28
N LEU A 124 3.87 -5.12 12.77
CA LEU A 124 3.29 -4.29 11.72
C LEU A 124 3.20 -5.05 10.39
N GLY A 125 2.24 -4.67 9.54
CA GLY A 125 1.98 -5.31 8.26
C GLY A 125 3.01 -4.98 7.17
N GLY A 126 3.78 -3.90 7.31
CA GLY A 126 4.80 -3.49 6.35
C GLY A 126 4.92 -2.01 6.12
N PHE A 127 5.67 -1.65 5.07
CA PHE A 127 5.89 -0.28 4.64
C PHE A 127 5.62 -0.11 3.15
N VAL A 128 4.97 0.99 2.79
CA VAL A 128 4.90 1.52 1.42
C VAL A 128 5.44 2.94 1.45
N VAL A 129 6.53 3.18 0.72
CA VAL A 129 7.30 4.42 0.79
C VAL A 129 7.31 5.13 -0.56
N ASN A 130 6.60 6.24 -0.66
CA ASN A 130 6.72 7.14 -1.80
C ASN A 130 8.03 7.96 -1.66
N GLY A 131 9.16 7.29 -1.85
CA GLY A 131 10.49 7.78 -1.62
C GLY A 131 11.55 6.69 -1.61
N ALA A 132 12.75 7.01 -1.10
CA ALA A 132 13.85 6.05 -0.99
C ALA A 132 13.87 5.34 0.35
N ILE A 133 14.49 4.14 0.35
CA ILE A 133 14.84 3.36 1.54
C ILE A 133 16.35 3.17 1.63
N ARG A 134 16.86 2.60 2.73
CA ARG A 134 18.24 2.19 2.89
C ARG A 134 18.36 0.86 3.65
N ASP A 135 19.58 0.39 3.86
CA ASP A 135 19.88 -0.86 4.57
C ASP A 135 19.20 -2.07 3.89
N VAL A 136 19.33 -2.14 2.55
CA VAL A 136 18.61 -3.11 1.68
C VAL A 136 18.89 -4.57 2.09
N ASP A 137 20.12 -4.88 2.49
CA ASP A 137 20.48 -6.25 2.90
C ASP A 137 19.75 -6.67 4.19
N ASP A 138 19.57 -5.74 5.14
CA ASP A 138 18.77 -5.99 6.35
C ASP A 138 17.30 -6.18 6.00
N ILE A 139 16.79 -5.37 5.07
CA ILE A 139 15.39 -5.44 4.60
C ILE A 139 15.14 -6.77 3.89
N LYS A 140 16.03 -7.22 3.00
CA LYS A 140 15.90 -8.50 2.30
C LYS A 140 15.83 -9.70 3.25
N ASN A 141 16.50 -9.62 4.39
CA ASN A 141 16.51 -10.67 5.41
C ASN A 141 15.39 -10.52 6.46
N SER A 142 14.57 -9.48 6.35
CA SER A 142 13.45 -9.22 7.27
C SER A 142 12.16 -9.89 6.79
N PRO A 143 11.30 -10.37 7.70
CA PRO A 143 9.95 -10.84 7.34
C PRO A 143 8.94 -9.72 7.11
N ILE A 144 9.31 -8.45 7.29
CA ILE A 144 8.43 -7.30 7.11
C ILE A 144 8.48 -6.84 5.65
N PRO A 145 7.34 -6.81 4.92
CA PRO A 145 7.29 -6.31 3.56
C PRO A 145 7.69 -4.84 3.48
N VAL A 146 8.56 -4.49 2.54
CA VAL A 146 8.98 -3.11 2.29
C VAL A 146 8.89 -2.82 0.81
N TYR A 147 8.08 -1.84 0.46
CA TYR A 147 7.92 -1.31 -0.89
C TYR A 147 8.37 0.14 -0.94
N GLY A 148 9.05 0.53 -2.01
CA GLY A 148 9.55 1.88 -2.18
C GLY A 148 10.00 2.16 -3.61
N ILE A 149 10.42 3.39 -3.90
CA ILE A 149 10.82 3.78 -5.27
C ILE A 149 12.26 3.36 -5.55
N THR A 150 13.18 3.57 -4.62
CA THR A 150 14.62 3.31 -4.82
C THR A 150 15.35 3.24 -3.47
N GLN A 151 16.66 3.03 -3.52
CA GLN A 151 17.53 3.02 -2.35
C GLN A 151 18.61 4.10 -2.43
N THR A 152 19.05 4.60 -1.25
CA THR A 152 20.16 5.54 -1.11
C THR A 152 20.83 5.37 0.25
N PRO A 153 22.17 5.49 0.37
CA PRO A 153 22.82 5.44 1.67
C PRO A 153 22.59 6.70 2.50
N LEU A 154 22.12 7.81 1.89
CA LEU A 154 21.93 9.07 2.56
C LEU A 154 20.71 9.02 3.49
N GLY A 155 20.94 9.15 4.80
CA GLY A 155 19.89 9.13 5.82
C GLY A 155 19.00 10.37 5.82
N PRO A 156 17.83 10.28 6.47
CA PRO A 156 16.86 11.36 6.53
C PRO A 156 17.26 12.45 7.49
N TYR A 157 16.64 13.63 7.37
CA TYR A 157 16.49 14.57 8.47
C TYR A 157 15.46 14.03 9.48
N ARG A 158 15.46 14.58 10.71
CA ARG A 158 14.54 14.23 11.80
C ARG A 158 14.09 15.49 12.54
N SER A 159 13.63 16.45 11.76
CA SER A 159 13.28 17.79 12.29
C SER A 159 11.79 18.09 12.16
N GLY A 160 11.08 17.32 11.33
CA GLY A 160 9.70 17.59 10.97
C GLY A 160 9.58 18.85 10.06
N PRO A 161 8.41 19.30 9.77
CA PRO A 161 7.10 18.85 10.24
C PRO A 161 6.69 17.45 9.75
N GLY A 162 5.42 17.08 9.92
CA GLY A 162 4.79 15.89 9.37
C GLY A 162 3.42 15.66 10.00
N GLU A 163 2.65 14.77 9.38
CA GLU A 163 1.29 14.46 9.81
C GLU A 163 1.04 12.95 9.80
N MET A 164 0.20 12.45 10.71
CA MET A 164 -0.25 11.08 10.77
C MET A 164 -1.74 10.97 10.54
N ASN A 165 -2.13 9.92 9.80
CA ASN A 165 -3.52 9.57 9.51
C ASN A 165 -4.33 10.73 8.91
N VAL A 166 -3.68 11.46 8.02
CA VAL A 166 -4.30 12.36 7.05
C VAL A 166 -4.33 11.67 5.67
N PRO A 167 -5.18 12.08 4.72
CA PRO A 167 -5.09 11.61 3.35
C PRO A 167 -3.71 11.93 2.76
N VAL A 168 -3.11 10.94 2.09
CA VAL A 168 -1.79 11.07 1.45
C VAL A 168 -1.84 10.70 -0.02
N CYS A 169 -0.82 11.11 -0.78
CA CYS A 169 -0.62 10.64 -2.15
C CYS A 169 0.61 9.71 -2.19
N CYS A 170 0.40 8.46 -2.59
CA CYS A 170 1.48 7.49 -2.70
C CYS A 170 1.34 6.71 -4.01
N GLY A 171 2.40 6.67 -4.83
CA GLY A 171 2.35 6.03 -6.14
C GLY A 171 1.23 6.55 -7.04
N GLY A 172 0.94 7.86 -7.00
CA GLY A 172 -0.13 8.49 -7.77
C GLY A 172 -1.55 8.22 -7.28
N GLN A 173 -1.72 7.44 -6.20
CA GLN A 173 -3.01 7.14 -5.61
C GLN A 173 -3.22 7.92 -4.32
N VAL A 174 -4.47 8.36 -4.10
CA VAL A 174 -4.89 8.86 -2.79
C VAL A 174 -5.11 7.67 -1.86
N VAL A 175 -4.48 7.71 -0.70
CA VAL A 175 -4.64 6.71 0.35
C VAL A 175 -5.24 7.37 1.58
N MET A 176 -6.37 6.85 2.02
CA MET A 176 -7.03 7.27 3.26
C MET A 176 -6.58 6.39 4.42
N PRO A 177 -6.53 6.90 5.65
CA PRO A 177 -6.38 6.04 6.83
C PRO A 177 -7.44 4.94 6.84
N GLY A 178 -7.02 3.69 7.00
CA GLY A 178 -7.93 2.53 7.01
C GLY A 178 -8.23 1.90 5.65
N ASP A 179 -7.80 2.49 4.53
CA ASP A 179 -7.87 1.80 3.24
C ASP A 179 -7.07 0.49 3.28
N ILE A 180 -7.55 -0.54 2.60
CA ILE A 180 -6.81 -1.81 2.53
C ILE A 180 -5.75 -1.68 1.44
N ILE A 181 -4.51 -1.97 1.81
CA ILE A 181 -3.39 -2.01 0.88
C ILE A 181 -3.07 -3.47 0.59
N VAL A 182 -3.09 -3.84 -0.68
CA VAL A 182 -2.66 -5.16 -1.15
C VAL A 182 -1.49 -4.98 -2.10
N GLY A 183 -0.39 -5.69 -1.85
CA GLY A 183 0.80 -5.63 -2.69
C GLY A 183 1.42 -7.01 -2.87
N ASP A 184 1.92 -7.25 -4.08
CA ASP A 184 2.65 -8.45 -4.48
C ASP A 184 3.74 -8.11 -5.51
N HIS A 185 4.20 -9.09 -6.29
CA HIS A 185 5.24 -8.87 -7.30
C HIS A 185 4.79 -7.97 -8.46
N ASP A 186 3.49 -7.86 -8.73
CA ASP A 186 2.95 -7.01 -9.81
C ASP A 186 2.85 -5.54 -9.38
N GLY A 187 2.79 -5.27 -8.06
CA GLY A 187 2.69 -3.92 -7.53
C GLY A 187 1.70 -3.80 -6.38
N ILE A 188 1.11 -2.62 -6.23
CA ILE A 188 0.24 -2.30 -5.09
C ILE A 188 -1.11 -1.78 -5.59
N VAL A 189 -2.18 -2.24 -4.95
CA VAL A 189 -3.54 -1.71 -5.13
C VAL A 189 -4.05 -1.12 -3.82
N VAL A 190 -4.69 0.04 -3.92
CA VAL A 190 -5.37 0.72 -2.82
C VAL A 190 -6.87 0.42 -2.90
N ILE A 191 -7.43 -0.12 -1.85
CA ILE A 191 -8.84 -0.48 -1.78
C ILE A 191 -9.51 0.44 -0.76
N PRO A 192 -10.38 1.37 -1.20
CA PRO A 192 -11.12 2.20 -0.28
C PRO A 192 -11.96 1.34 0.67
N GLN A 193 -11.87 1.58 1.97
CA GLN A 193 -12.55 0.77 2.97
C GLN A 193 -14.05 0.64 2.71
N LYS A 194 -14.68 1.73 2.27
CA LYS A 194 -16.14 1.78 1.99
C LYS A 194 -16.58 0.89 0.83
N ASP A 195 -15.68 0.59 -0.10
CA ASP A 195 -15.97 -0.18 -1.32
C ASP A 195 -15.47 -1.64 -1.21
N ALA A 196 -14.79 -1.99 -0.11
CA ALA A 196 -14.03 -3.23 0.01
C ALA A 196 -14.91 -4.49 -0.02
N ASP A 197 -16.09 -4.49 0.59
CA ASP A 197 -16.97 -5.66 0.59
C ASP A 197 -17.52 -5.98 -0.80
N GLU A 198 -17.96 -4.96 -1.54
CA GLU A 198 -18.48 -5.13 -2.90
C GLU A 198 -17.37 -5.53 -3.87
N LEU A 199 -16.22 -4.88 -3.77
CA LEU A 199 -15.05 -5.21 -4.59
C LEU A 199 -14.56 -6.64 -4.35
N LEU A 200 -14.57 -7.12 -3.09
CA LEU A 200 -14.19 -8.50 -2.77
C LEU A 200 -15.03 -9.52 -3.52
N GLN A 201 -16.34 -9.29 -3.60
CA GLN A 201 -17.25 -10.17 -4.35
C GLN A 201 -16.95 -10.14 -5.85
N ALA A 202 -16.68 -8.95 -6.41
CA ALA A 202 -16.32 -8.81 -7.81
C ALA A 202 -15.02 -9.53 -8.15
N VAL A 203 -13.99 -9.41 -7.30
CA VAL A 203 -12.68 -10.08 -7.47
C VAL A 203 -12.83 -11.60 -7.42
N ARG A 204 -13.58 -12.13 -6.45
CA ARG A 204 -13.84 -13.58 -6.35
C ARG A 204 -14.52 -14.12 -7.60
N LYS A 205 -15.54 -13.41 -8.09
CA LYS A 205 -16.24 -13.79 -9.32
C LYS A 205 -15.32 -13.76 -10.55
N ASN A 206 -14.45 -12.76 -10.64
CA ASN A 206 -13.46 -12.64 -11.72
C ASN A 206 -12.48 -13.82 -11.68
N LEU A 207 -11.93 -14.16 -10.50
CA LEU A 207 -11.02 -15.29 -10.33
C LEU A 207 -11.69 -16.64 -10.70
N ASP A 208 -12.93 -16.86 -10.28
CA ASP A 208 -13.68 -18.09 -10.64
C ASP A 208 -13.87 -18.18 -12.16
N HIS A 209 -14.16 -17.06 -12.81
CA HIS A 209 -14.26 -17.00 -14.27
C HIS A 209 -12.93 -17.34 -14.95
N GLU A 210 -11.84 -16.69 -14.55
CA GLU A 210 -10.51 -16.95 -15.11
C GLU A 210 -10.06 -18.39 -14.92
N GLN A 211 -10.28 -18.96 -13.73
CA GLN A 211 -9.97 -20.36 -13.48
C GLN A 211 -10.79 -21.31 -14.40
N THR A 212 -12.04 -20.96 -14.66
CA THR A 212 -12.90 -21.74 -15.57
C THR A 212 -12.37 -21.65 -17.01
N GLU A 213 -12.04 -20.46 -17.49
CA GLU A 213 -11.47 -20.27 -18.83
C GLU A 213 -10.11 -20.98 -18.97
N MET A 214 -9.25 -20.89 -17.96
CA MET A 214 -7.96 -21.63 -17.95
C MET A 214 -8.15 -23.14 -18.02
N LYS A 215 -9.18 -23.68 -17.33
CA LYS A 215 -9.53 -25.13 -17.43
C LYS A 215 -9.98 -25.49 -18.84
N LYS A 216 -10.84 -24.68 -19.47
CA LYS A 216 -11.29 -24.89 -20.85
C LYS A 216 -10.11 -24.86 -21.84
N MET A 217 -9.19 -23.91 -21.70
CA MET A 217 -7.98 -23.83 -22.53
C MET A 217 -7.12 -25.09 -22.37
N LYS A 218 -6.84 -25.52 -21.14
CA LYS A 218 -6.04 -26.71 -20.85
C LYS A 218 -6.68 -28.01 -21.32
N SER A 219 -8.01 -28.09 -21.36
CA SER A 219 -8.77 -29.25 -21.83
C SER A 219 -9.00 -29.25 -23.35
N GLY A 220 -8.62 -28.22 -24.07
CA GLY A 220 -8.87 -28.05 -25.49
C GLY A 220 -10.33 -27.69 -25.84
N GLN A 221 -11.17 -27.38 -24.84
CA GLN A 221 -12.53 -26.89 -25.06
C GLN A 221 -12.61 -25.45 -25.53
N TYR A 222 -11.54 -24.66 -25.31
CA TYR A 222 -11.36 -23.33 -25.86
C TYR A 222 -10.11 -23.32 -26.74
N THR A 223 -10.30 -23.13 -28.03
CA THR A 223 -9.24 -23.23 -29.02
C THR A 223 -8.59 -21.90 -29.32
N LEU A 224 -7.43 -21.89 -29.98
CA LEU A 224 -6.82 -20.67 -30.50
C LEU A 224 -7.72 -19.92 -31.48
N GLN A 225 -8.59 -20.64 -32.21
CA GLN A 225 -9.57 -20.05 -33.12
C GLN A 225 -10.68 -19.31 -32.37
N ASP A 226 -11.16 -19.85 -31.26
CA ASP A 226 -12.15 -19.21 -30.40
C ASP A 226 -11.58 -17.90 -29.80
N HIS A 227 -10.34 -17.94 -29.30
CA HIS A 227 -9.62 -16.77 -28.83
C HIS A 227 -9.47 -15.71 -29.94
N GLN A 228 -8.98 -16.11 -31.13
CA GLN A 228 -8.80 -15.18 -32.23
C GLN A 228 -10.12 -14.53 -32.64
N LYS A 229 -11.21 -15.29 -32.73
CA LYS A 229 -12.55 -14.80 -33.08
C LYS A 229 -13.03 -13.75 -32.09
N GLU A 230 -12.93 -14.02 -30.78
CA GLU A 230 -13.37 -13.10 -29.73
C GLU A 230 -12.67 -11.74 -29.82
N PHE A 231 -11.33 -11.75 -29.94
CA PHE A 231 -10.55 -10.50 -30.00
C PHE A 231 -10.70 -9.77 -31.33
N LEU A 232 -10.85 -10.51 -32.43
CA LEU A 232 -11.14 -9.95 -33.74
C LEU A 232 -12.49 -9.22 -33.75
N GLU A 233 -13.53 -9.82 -33.21
CA GLU A 233 -14.85 -9.22 -33.12
C GLU A 233 -14.80 -7.91 -32.28
N LYS A 234 -14.12 -7.93 -31.15
CA LYS A 234 -13.90 -6.73 -30.32
C LYS A 234 -13.14 -5.63 -31.07
N PHE A 235 -12.07 -5.99 -31.79
CA PHE A 235 -11.27 -5.03 -32.58
C PHE A 235 -12.10 -4.38 -33.69
N LEU A 236 -12.84 -5.17 -34.49
CA LEU A 236 -13.68 -4.66 -35.56
C LEU A 236 -14.84 -3.80 -35.03
N LYS A 237 -15.48 -4.20 -33.92
CA LYS A 237 -16.55 -3.44 -33.27
C LYS A 237 -16.08 -2.05 -32.83
N ASN A 238 -14.81 -1.91 -32.45
CA ASN A 238 -14.20 -0.65 -32.06
C ASN A 238 -13.62 0.14 -33.25
N GLY A 239 -13.93 -0.21 -34.50
CA GLY A 239 -13.52 0.49 -35.69
C GLY A 239 -12.18 0.06 -36.27
N GLY A 240 -11.65 -1.08 -35.79
CA GLY A 240 -10.42 -1.66 -36.32
C GLY A 240 -10.57 -2.13 -37.77
N VAL A 241 -9.54 -1.94 -38.60
CA VAL A 241 -9.46 -2.39 -40.00
C VAL A 241 -8.12 -3.07 -40.25
N PHE A 242 -8.12 -4.12 -41.07
CA PHE A 242 -6.90 -4.73 -41.57
C PHE A 242 -6.56 -4.07 -42.93
N LYS A 243 -5.32 -3.72 -43.12
CA LYS A 243 -4.82 -3.19 -44.39
C LYS A 243 -3.86 -4.19 -45.01
#